data_bf69b8eb052b548813983350ea3dc90a
#
_entry.id   bf69b8eb052b548813983350ea3dc90a
#
_cell.length_a   1.000
_cell.length_b   1.000
_cell.length_c   1.000
_cell.angle_alpha   90.00
_cell.angle_beta   90.00
_cell.angle_gamma   90.00
#
_symmetry.space_group_name_H-M   'P 1'
#
loop_
_entity.id
_entity.type
_entity.pdbx_description
1 polymer ?
#
loop_
_entity_poly.entity_id
_entity_poly.type
_entity_poly.pdbx_seq_one_letter_code
_entity_poly.pdbx_strand_id
1 'polypeptide(L)'
;MIIAEDEEAICVADDPAIVEIDAISKLSFDADRQHAYKRIAAREGLSEAAQVHLVKEALDNLSFEAAKEDILLTLIRNPGFSSAAESAMLKRLDKFSFESSKNKILEVINQRRTQAPTAVK
;
A
#
# COMPACT_ATOMS: atom_id res chain seq x y z
N MET A 1 -16.75 -7.41 -30.92
CA MET A 1 -16.41 -6.08 -30.91
C MET A 1 -16.49 -5.45 -29.57
N ILE A 2 -17.66 -5.15 -29.14
CA ILE A 2 -17.83 -4.56 -27.83
C ILE A 2 -17.22 -5.44 -26.76
N ILE A 3 -17.32 -6.71 -26.99
CA ILE A 3 -16.77 -7.65 -26.07
C ILE A 3 -15.28 -7.47 -25.93
N ALA A 4 -14.63 -7.18 -27.03
CA ALA A 4 -13.19 -6.97 -26.99
C ALA A 4 -12.85 -5.78 -26.13
N GLU A 5 -13.64 -4.73 -26.21
CA GLU A 5 -13.41 -3.59 -25.40
C GLU A 5 -13.56 -3.89 -23.94
N ASP A 6 -14.59 -4.68 -23.63
CA ASP A 6 -14.81 -5.09 -22.26
C ASP A 6 -13.64 -5.88 -21.75
N GLU A 7 -13.13 -6.75 -22.59
CA GLU A 7 -11.99 -7.54 -22.18
C GLU A 7 -10.79 -6.68 -21.89
N GLU A 8 -10.58 -5.68 -22.71
CA GLU A 8 -9.47 -4.79 -22.46
C GLU A 8 -9.62 -4.09 -21.16
N ALA A 9 -10.80 -3.60 -20.89
CA ALA A 9 -11.05 -2.92 -19.64
C ALA A 9 -10.78 -3.84 -18.49
N ILE A 10 -11.20 -5.07 -18.60
CA ILE A 10 -10.97 -6.04 -17.56
C ILE A 10 -9.49 -6.28 -17.38
N CYS A 11 -8.77 -6.42 -18.46
CA CYS A 11 -7.34 -6.65 -18.37
C CYS A 11 -6.62 -5.52 -17.68
N VAL A 12 -6.98 -4.31 -18.04
CA VAL A 12 -6.35 -3.15 -17.44
C VAL A 12 -6.67 -3.07 -15.96
N ALA A 13 -7.91 -3.36 -15.63
CA ALA A 13 -8.35 -3.30 -14.25
C ALA A 13 -8.11 -4.61 -13.54
N ASP A 14 -7.46 -5.52 -14.20
CA ASP A 14 -7.46 -6.90 -13.84
C ASP A 14 -6.30 -7.33 -12.96
N ASP A 15 -5.65 -6.39 -12.33
CA ASP A 15 -4.66 -6.74 -11.32
C ASP A 15 -5.46 -7.31 -10.15
N PRO A 16 -5.30 -8.60 -9.86
CA PRO A 16 -6.10 -9.21 -8.78
C PRO A 16 -5.92 -8.51 -7.45
N ALA A 17 -4.73 -7.98 -7.21
CA ALA A 17 -4.49 -7.30 -5.95
C ALA A 17 -5.32 -6.01 -5.87
N ILE A 18 -5.43 -5.28 -6.96
CA ILE A 18 -6.23 -4.06 -6.96
C ILE A 18 -7.70 -4.38 -6.70
N VAL A 19 -8.20 -5.42 -7.35
CA VAL A 19 -9.57 -5.85 -7.16
C VAL A 19 -9.80 -6.26 -5.71
N GLU A 20 -8.85 -6.98 -5.12
CA GLU A 20 -8.94 -7.38 -3.73
C GLU A 20 -8.94 -6.17 -2.80
N ILE A 21 -8.07 -5.20 -3.07
CA ILE A 21 -8.01 -4.00 -2.24
C ILE A 21 -9.36 -3.29 -2.25
N ASP A 22 -9.97 -3.17 -3.42
CA ASP A 22 -11.27 -2.53 -3.50
C ASP A 22 -12.33 -3.31 -2.73
N ALA A 23 -12.25 -4.63 -2.78
CA ALA A 23 -13.20 -5.46 -2.05
C ALA A 23 -13.03 -5.28 -0.54
N ILE A 24 -11.80 -5.13 -0.08
CA ILE A 24 -11.53 -4.91 1.34
C ILE A 24 -12.21 -3.63 1.83
N SER A 25 -12.25 -2.63 1.00
CA SER A 25 -12.87 -1.36 1.36
C SER A 25 -14.35 -1.52 1.70
N LYS A 26 -14.97 -2.61 1.27
CA LYS A 26 -16.38 -2.87 1.53
C LYS A 26 -16.63 -3.53 2.87
N LEU A 27 -15.58 -3.95 3.56
CA LEU A 27 -15.74 -4.53 4.88
C LEU A 27 -16.21 -3.46 5.85
N SER A 28 -16.98 -3.87 6.84
CA SER A 28 -17.62 -2.91 7.76
C SER A 28 -16.75 -2.50 8.92
N PHE A 29 -15.81 -3.35 9.32
CA PHE A 29 -15.06 -3.10 10.54
C PHE A 29 -13.60 -2.81 10.24
N ASP A 30 -13.06 -1.83 10.96
CA ASP A 30 -11.68 -1.39 10.78
C ASP A 30 -10.69 -2.54 11.01
N ALA A 31 -10.94 -3.34 12.03
CA ALA A 31 -10.03 -4.44 12.34
C ALA A 31 -9.94 -5.43 11.18
N ASP A 32 -11.08 -5.70 10.55
CA ASP A 32 -11.10 -6.63 9.43
C ASP A 32 -10.39 -6.02 8.22
N ARG A 33 -10.62 -4.74 7.98
CA ARG A 33 -9.91 -4.04 6.90
C ARG A 33 -8.41 -4.06 7.14
N GLN A 34 -8.00 -3.78 8.37
CA GLN A 34 -6.58 -3.77 8.71
C GLN A 34 -5.94 -5.11 8.43
N HIS A 35 -6.55 -6.18 8.89
CA HIS A 35 -6.01 -7.51 8.68
C HIS A 35 -5.88 -7.83 7.19
N ALA A 36 -6.92 -7.50 6.43
CA ALA A 36 -6.93 -7.82 5.01
C ALA A 36 -5.91 -6.98 4.25
N TYR A 37 -5.84 -5.69 4.53
CA TYR A 37 -4.84 -4.83 3.88
C TYR A 37 -3.43 -5.29 4.23
N LYS A 38 -3.23 -5.71 5.47
CA LYS A 38 -1.89 -6.14 5.89
C LYS A 38 -1.45 -7.39 5.15
N ARG A 39 -2.37 -8.31 4.91
CA ARG A 39 -2.05 -9.50 4.14
C ARG A 39 -1.59 -9.14 2.74
N ILE A 40 -2.24 -8.16 2.13
CA ILE A 40 -1.83 -7.72 0.80
C ILE A 40 -0.49 -7.02 0.87
N ALA A 41 -0.29 -6.17 1.87
CA ALA A 41 0.98 -5.43 2.00
C ALA A 41 2.17 -6.37 2.13
N ALA A 42 1.96 -7.55 2.70
CA ALA A 42 3.02 -8.52 2.90
C ALA A 42 3.21 -9.46 1.71
N ARG A 43 2.34 -9.39 0.73
CA ARG A 43 2.34 -10.34 -0.39
C ARG A 43 3.50 -10.03 -1.33
N GLU A 44 4.16 -11.08 -1.80
CA GLU A 44 5.21 -10.92 -2.79
C GLU A 44 4.61 -10.69 -4.16
N GLY A 45 5.36 -9.99 -4.99
CA GLY A 45 4.94 -9.82 -6.37
C GLY A 45 3.89 -8.76 -6.62
N LEU A 46 3.67 -7.86 -5.66
CA LEU A 46 2.74 -6.77 -5.88
C LEU A 46 3.27 -5.82 -6.95
N SER A 47 2.41 -5.47 -7.90
CA SER A 47 2.78 -4.48 -8.90
C SER A 47 2.87 -3.10 -8.25
N GLU A 48 3.55 -2.18 -8.92
CA GLU A 48 3.63 -0.80 -8.45
C GLU A 48 2.22 -0.20 -8.31
N ALA A 49 1.37 -0.48 -9.30
CA ALA A 49 0.03 0.06 -9.27
C ALA A 49 -0.74 -0.45 -8.05
N ALA A 50 -0.59 -1.73 -7.74
CA ALA A 50 -1.28 -2.30 -6.59
C ALA A 50 -0.76 -1.69 -5.30
N GLN A 51 0.54 -1.47 -5.20
CA GLN A 51 1.12 -0.88 -4.01
C GLN A 51 0.62 0.55 -3.79
N VAL A 52 0.60 1.34 -4.85
CA VAL A 52 0.12 2.71 -4.75
C VAL A 52 -1.36 2.72 -4.35
N HIS A 53 -2.13 1.84 -4.95
CA HIS A 53 -3.56 1.74 -4.65
C HIS A 53 -3.77 1.34 -3.19
N LEU A 54 -2.97 0.42 -2.69
CA LEU A 54 -3.05 -0.01 -1.30
C LEU A 54 -2.76 1.15 -0.35
N VAL A 55 -1.73 1.93 -0.65
CA VAL A 55 -1.42 3.09 0.19
C VAL A 55 -2.61 4.03 0.26
N LYS A 56 -3.18 4.33 -0.90
CA LYS A 56 -4.29 5.25 -0.96
C LYS A 56 -5.50 4.74 -0.20
N GLU A 57 -5.89 3.49 -0.47
CA GLU A 57 -7.09 2.94 0.12
C GLU A 57 -6.95 2.72 1.62
N ALA A 58 -5.79 2.27 2.06
CA ALA A 58 -5.58 2.06 3.48
C ALA A 58 -5.65 3.38 4.24
N LEU A 59 -5.03 4.43 3.71
CA LEU A 59 -5.04 5.72 4.38
C LEU A 59 -6.43 6.36 4.36
N ASP A 60 -7.20 6.12 3.31
CA ASP A 60 -8.54 6.71 3.21
C ASP A 60 -9.57 5.94 4.01
N ASN A 61 -9.41 4.64 4.16
CA ASN A 61 -10.47 3.79 4.71
C ASN A 61 -10.26 3.30 6.13
N LEU A 62 -9.06 3.42 6.65
CA LEU A 62 -8.81 3.06 8.04
C LEU A 62 -8.98 4.28 8.91
N SER A 63 -9.55 4.08 10.09
CA SER A 63 -9.81 5.20 11.00
C SER A 63 -8.71 5.40 12.02
N PHE A 64 -8.03 4.33 12.39
CA PHE A 64 -7.05 4.41 13.47
C PHE A 64 -5.65 4.61 12.94
N GLU A 65 -4.95 5.53 13.57
CA GLU A 65 -3.58 5.88 13.21
C GLU A 65 -2.67 4.66 13.25
N ALA A 66 -2.81 3.86 14.30
CA ALA A 66 -1.98 2.67 14.46
C ALA A 66 -2.20 1.67 13.34
N ALA A 67 -3.44 1.56 12.87
CA ALA A 67 -3.75 0.66 11.77
C ALA A 67 -3.11 1.13 10.47
N LYS A 68 -3.21 2.43 10.20
CA LYS A 68 -2.59 2.99 9.00
C LYS A 68 -1.10 2.79 9.02
N GLU A 69 -0.48 3.08 10.17
CA GLU A 69 0.96 2.92 10.32
C GLU A 69 1.37 1.47 10.09
N ASP A 70 0.63 0.54 10.67
CA ASP A 70 0.93 -0.88 10.55
C ASP A 70 0.97 -1.32 9.08
N ILE A 71 0.00 -0.88 8.30
CA ILE A 71 -0.06 -1.26 6.89
C ILE A 71 1.13 -0.67 6.12
N LEU A 72 1.42 0.60 6.34
CA LEU A 72 2.51 1.23 5.62
C LEU A 72 3.85 0.61 6.00
N LEU A 73 4.06 0.32 7.27
CA LEU A 73 5.31 -0.31 7.70
C LEU A 73 5.47 -1.70 7.09
N THR A 74 4.37 -2.44 7.03
CA THR A 74 4.40 -3.77 6.43
C THR A 74 4.80 -3.67 4.96
N LEU A 75 4.24 -2.71 4.26
CA LEU A 75 4.56 -2.54 2.85
C LEU A 75 6.01 -2.10 2.64
N ILE A 76 6.50 -1.18 3.48
CA ILE A 76 7.88 -0.73 3.37
C ILE A 76 8.85 -1.90 3.55
N ARG A 77 8.50 -2.85 4.41
CA ARG A 77 9.34 -4.00 4.67
C ARG A 77 9.22 -5.09 3.63
N ASN A 78 8.28 -4.95 2.72
CA ASN A 78 8.11 -5.90 1.63
C ASN A 78 9.31 -5.78 0.69
N PRO A 79 9.96 -6.90 0.33
CA PRO A 79 11.11 -6.83 -0.57
C PRO A 79 10.81 -6.15 -1.90
N GLY A 80 9.56 -6.21 -2.34
CA GLY A 80 9.18 -5.58 -3.61
C GLY A 80 8.67 -4.15 -3.48
N PHE A 81 8.88 -3.53 -2.33
CA PHE A 81 8.43 -2.15 -2.12
C PHE A 81 8.99 -1.23 -3.21
N SER A 82 8.12 -0.51 -3.88
CA SER A 82 8.51 0.28 -5.05
C SER A 82 8.70 1.75 -4.70
N SER A 83 9.45 2.45 -5.55
CA SER A 83 9.62 3.89 -5.36
C SER A 83 8.32 4.64 -5.62
N ALA A 84 7.45 4.10 -6.46
CA ALA A 84 6.15 4.71 -6.67
C ALA A 84 5.31 4.66 -5.40
N ALA A 85 5.35 3.54 -4.69
CA ALA A 85 4.64 3.41 -3.42
C ALA A 85 5.24 4.34 -2.37
N GLU A 86 6.56 4.45 -2.35
CA GLU A 86 7.23 5.37 -1.43
C GLU A 86 6.77 6.80 -1.66
N SER A 87 6.75 7.23 -2.91
CA SER A 87 6.26 8.56 -3.25
C SER A 87 4.82 8.78 -2.80
N ALA A 88 3.98 7.77 -3.02
CA ALA A 88 2.58 7.88 -2.63
C ALA A 88 2.46 8.05 -1.12
N MET A 89 3.28 7.34 -0.36
CA MET A 89 3.26 7.47 1.10
C MET A 89 3.69 8.86 1.53
N LEU A 90 4.78 9.34 0.95
CA LEU A 90 5.32 10.64 1.35
C LEU A 90 4.35 11.76 1.04
N LYS A 91 3.65 11.65 -0.07
CA LYS A 91 2.68 12.67 -0.43
C LYS A 91 1.45 12.64 0.46
N ARG A 92 1.23 11.56 1.17
CA ARG A 92 0.05 11.39 2.00
C ARG A 92 0.35 11.33 3.49
N LEU A 93 1.54 11.78 3.88
CA LEU A 93 1.86 11.79 5.30
C LEU A 93 0.91 12.66 6.10
N ASP A 94 0.30 13.66 5.46
CA ASP A 94 -0.66 14.51 6.14
C ASP A 94 -1.94 13.79 6.52
N LYS A 95 -2.12 12.54 6.06
CA LYS A 95 -3.25 11.74 6.53
C LYS A 95 -3.07 11.24 7.95
N PHE A 96 -1.86 11.37 8.48
CA PHE A 96 -1.59 11.04 9.87
C PHE A 96 -1.69 12.30 10.72
N SER A 97 -2.25 12.15 11.90
CA SER A 97 -2.37 13.26 12.83
C SER A 97 -1.18 13.38 13.76
N PHE A 98 -0.53 12.25 14.06
CA PHE A 98 0.55 12.26 15.04
C PHE A 98 1.90 12.37 14.37
N GLU A 99 2.72 13.28 14.92
CA GLU A 99 4.08 13.43 14.42
C GLU A 99 4.89 12.15 14.60
N SER A 100 4.62 11.41 15.67
CA SER A 100 5.35 10.18 15.91
C SER A 100 5.12 9.17 14.81
N SER A 101 3.90 9.09 14.28
CA SER A 101 3.61 8.18 13.18
C SER A 101 4.31 8.62 11.91
N LYS A 102 4.28 9.92 11.63
CA LYS A 102 4.95 10.45 10.45
C LYS A 102 6.44 10.17 10.52
N ASN A 103 7.05 10.43 11.67
CA ASN A 103 8.47 10.21 11.85
C ASN A 103 8.84 8.75 11.73
N LYS A 104 7.98 7.88 12.25
CA LYS A 104 8.25 6.44 12.15
C LYS A 104 8.29 5.99 10.70
N ILE A 105 7.34 6.46 9.91
CA ILE A 105 7.29 6.11 8.48
C ILE A 105 8.55 6.61 7.79
N LEU A 106 8.92 7.87 8.05
CA LEU A 106 10.11 8.44 7.42
C LEU A 106 11.37 7.69 7.84
N GLU A 107 11.44 7.32 9.10
CA GLU A 107 12.61 6.61 9.61
C GLU A 107 12.78 5.26 8.96
N VAL A 108 11.68 4.51 8.85
CA VAL A 108 11.75 3.17 8.28
C VAL A 108 12.08 3.24 6.79
N ILE A 109 11.53 4.21 6.08
CA ILE A 109 11.88 4.41 4.68
C ILE A 109 13.36 4.71 4.54
N ASN A 110 13.88 5.58 5.41
CA ASN A 110 15.28 5.93 5.37
C ASN A 110 16.17 4.72 5.66
N GLN A 111 15.78 3.90 6.61
CA GLN A 111 16.52 2.69 6.91
C GLN A 111 16.58 1.77 5.70
N ARG A 112 15.47 1.65 4.99
CA ARG A 112 15.44 0.81 3.81
C ARG A 112 16.37 1.35 2.73
N ARG A 113 16.37 2.65 2.52
CA ARG A 113 17.26 3.26 1.52
C ARG A 113 18.72 3.05 1.90
N THR A 114 19.00 3.15 3.18
CA THR A 114 20.38 2.97 3.64
C THR A 114 20.87 1.56 3.38
N GLN A 115 19.97 0.59 3.54
CA GLN A 115 20.35 -0.78 3.30
C GLN A 115 20.48 -1.09 1.83
N ALA A 116 19.64 -0.47 1.00
CA ALA A 116 19.65 -0.75 -0.43
C ALA A 116 21.00 -0.47 -1.09
N PRO A 117 21.66 0.66 -0.81
CA PRO A 117 22.95 0.91 -1.42
C PRO A 117 23.99 -0.13 -1.08
N THR A 118 23.85 -0.72 0.08
CA THR A 118 24.78 -1.74 0.50
C THR A 118 24.74 -2.92 -0.44
N ALA A 119 23.55 -3.26 -0.87
CA ALA A 119 23.40 -4.38 -1.78
C ALA A 119 24.07 -4.10 -3.11
N VAL A 120 24.16 -2.87 -3.47
CA VAL A 120 24.75 -2.49 -4.74
C VAL A 120 26.24 -2.66 -4.73
N LYS A 121 26.81 -2.48 -3.58
CA LYS A 121 28.26 -2.59 -3.50
C LYS A 121 28.68 -4.01 -3.59
#